data_519e999574aeb9acd71f70ca92e0150e
#
_entry.id   519e999574aeb9acd71f70ca92e0150e
#
_cell.length_a   1.000
_cell.length_b   1.000
_cell.length_c   1.000
_cell.angle_alpha   90.00
_cell.angle_beta   90.00
_cell.angle_gamma   90.00
#
_symmetry.space_group_name_H-M   'P 1'
#
loop_
_entity.id
_entity.type
_entity.pdbx_description
1 polymer ?
#
loop_
_entity_poly.entity_id
_entity_poly.type
_entity_poly.pdbx_seq_one_letter_code
_entity_poly.pdbx_strand_id
1 'polypeptide(L)'
;MNNFLKFLQVLALGTWVGSIFYFSAVVAPTAFGVLPSKDEAGLFVGPALSRLHTLGLIAAVVFVVAGVMLTGSLRVLAKPMMVGVILMVILTAISQNFVTHRMNELRTSMKSVEKTPPEDPRRAEFDRLHSVSVGLESAVFLIGLASLYWTVKSPIPE
;
A
#
# COMPACT_ATOMS: atom_id res chain seq x y z
N MET A 1 15.76 -3.69 -25.77
CA MET A 1 15.95 -3.79 -24.29
C MET A 1 15.25 -2.65 -23.55
N ASN A 2 15.41 -1.41 -23.96
CA ASN A 2 14.86 -0.24 -23.26
C ASN A 2 13.33 -0.23 -23.19
N ASN A 3 12.61 -0.60 -24.25
CA ASN A 3 11.14 -0.73 -24.23
C ASN A 3 10.65 -1.79 -23.22
N PHE A 4 11.37 -2.90 -23.07
CA PHE A 4 11.03 -3.93 -22.11
C PHE A 4 11.21 -3.47 -20.65
N LEU A 5 12.31 -2.78 -20.35
CA LEU A 5 12.54 -2.19 -19.01
C LEU A 5 11.48 -1.13 -18.68
N LYS A 6 11.10 -0.31 -19.65
CA LYS A 6 10.00 0.65 -19.49
C LYS A 6 8.66 -0.05 -19.23
N PHE A 7 8.37 -1.11 -19.97
CA PHE A 7 7.19 -1.94 -19.75
C PHE A 7 7.17 -2.53 -18.34
N LEU A 8 8.31 -3.06 -17.85
CA LEU A 8 8.41 -3.57 -16.47
C LEU A 8 8.12 -2.51 -15.43
N GLN A 9 8.59 -1.27 -15.61
CA GLN A 9 8.25 -0.17 -14.71
C GLN A 9 6.74 0.10 -14.66
N VAL A 10 6.10 0.22 -15.83
CA VAL A 10 4.65 0.47 -15.93
C VAL A 10 3.86 -0.71 -15.33
N LEU A 11 4.27 -1.95 -15.64
CA LEU A 11 3.62 -3.14 -15.12
C LEU A 11 3.72 -3.23 -13.59
N ALA A 12 4.91 -3.06 -13.04
CA ALA A 12 5.15 -3.16 -11.60
C ALA A 12 4.34 -2.10 -10.82
N LEU A 13 4.45 -0.84 -11.24
CA LEU A 13 3.74 0.25 -10.57
C LEU A 13 2.22 0.18 -10.80
N GLY A 14 1.80 -0.18 -12.01
CA GLY A 14 0.38 -0.39 -12.34
C GLY A 14 -0.25 -1.53 -11.53
N THR A 15 0.50 -2.64 -11.33
CA THR A 15 0.07 -3.75 -10.48
C THR A 15 -0.09 -3.29 -9.03
N TRP A 16 0.85 -2.53 -8.47
CA TRP A 16 0.76 -2.04 -7.10
C TRP A 16 -0.44 -1.10 -6.92
N VAL A 17 -0.54 -0.06 -7.75
CA VAL A 17 -1.65 0.93 -7.69
C VAL A 17 -3.00 0.24 -7.94
N GLY A 18 -3.08 -0.64 -8.94
CA GLY A 18 -4.30 -1.41 -9.24
C GLY A 18 -4.71 -2.34 -8.10
N SER A 19 -3.75 -2.96 -7.42
CA SER A 19 -4.02 -3.82 -6.26
C SER A 19 -4.57 -3.01 -5.07
N ILE A 20 -4.04 -1.81 -4.80
CA ILE A 20 -4.58 -0.91 -3.76
C ILE A 20 -6.02 -0.52 -4.09
N PHE A 21 -6.28 -0.11 -5.32
CA PHE A 21 -7.62 0.25 -5.77
C PHE A 21 -8.60 -0.92 -5.61
N TYR A 22 -8.24 -2.10 -6.12
CA TYR A 22 -9.08 -3.29 -6.04
C TYR A 22 -9.34 -3.71 -4.59
N PHE A 23 -8.31 -3.69 -3.76
CA PHE A 23 -8.45 -4.00 -2.34
C PHE A 23 -9.42 -3.04 -1.63
N SER A 24 -9.24 -1.74 -1.84
CA SER A 24 -10.03 -0.71 -1.16
C SER A 24 -11.47 -0.62 -1.67
N ALA A 25 -11.68 -0.78 -2.99
CA ALA A 25 -12.99 -0.63 -3.61
C ALA A 25 -13.82 -1.93 -3.61
N VAL A 26 -13.16 -3.10 -3.58
CA VAL A 26 -13.84 -4.39 -3.75
C VAL A 26 -13.60 -5.31 -2.55
N VAL A 27 -12.34 -5.63 -2.24
CA VAL A 27 -12.02 -6.70 -1.27
C VAL A 27 -12.48 -6.33 0.14
N ALA A 28 -12.08 -5.16 0.65
CA ALA A 28 -12.41 -4.74 2.00
C ALA A 28 -13.93 -4.51 2.18
N PRO A 29 -14.63 -3.74 1.33
CA PRO A 29 -16.09 -3.58 1.46
C PRO A 29 -16.85 -4.90 1.36
N THR A 30 -16.44 -5.81 0.46
CA THR A 30 -17.09 -7.12 0.32
C THR A 30 -16.90 -7.95 1.57
N ALA A 31 -15.70 -7.99 2.16
CA ALA A 31 -15.45 -8.73 3.39
C ALA A 31 -16.34 -8.24 4.55
N PHE A 32 -16.45 -6.92 4.71
CA PHE A 32 -17.30 -6.32 5.75
C PHE A 32 -18.81 -6.44 5.46
N GLY A 33 -19.21 -6.66 4.20
CA GLY A 33 -20.61 -6.85 3.82
C GLY A 33 -21.09 -8.30 3.88
N VAL A 34 -20.17 -9.27 3.76
CA VAL A 34 -20.53 -10.71 3.62
C VAL A 34 -20.21 -11.51 4.87
N LEU A 35 -19.14 -11.17 5.61
CA LEU A 35 -18.73 -11.94 6.79
C LEU A 35 -19.66 -11.66 7.99
N PRO A 36 -19.88 -12.68 8.87
CA PRO A 36 -20.87 -12.62 9.94
C PRO A 36 -20.63 -11.53 10.99
N SER A 37 -19.37 -11.09 11.14
CA SER A 37 -19.00 -10.05 12.11
C SER A 37 -17.88 -9.15 11.58
N LYS A 38 -17.80 -7.92 12.13
CA LYS A 38 -16.69 -7.01 11.84
C LYS A 38 -15.34 -7.57 12.32
N ASP A 39 -15.34 -8.40 13.35
CA ASP A 39 -14.14 -9.06 13.84
C ASP A 39 -13.61 -10.08 12.82
N GLU A 40 -14.49 -10.91 12.25
CA GLU A 40 -14.10 -11.86 11.19
C GLU A 40 -13.65 -11.14 9.91
N ALA A 41 -14.36 -10.10 9.49
CA ALA A 41 -13.95 -9.28 8.38
C ALA A 41 -12.55 -8.68 8.60
N GLY A 42 -12.28 -8.16 9.79
CA GLY A 42 -10.98 -7.62 10.14
C GLY A 42 -9.87 -8.68 10.21
N LEU A 43 -10.20 -9.92 10.63
CA LEU A 43 -9.25 -11.05 10.62
C LEU A 43 -8.88 -11.49 9.19
N PHE A 44 -9.76 -11.28 8.22
CA PHE A 44 -9.48 -11.51 6.80
C PHE A 44 -8.74 -10.35 6.15
N VAL A 45 -9.25 -9.11 6.34
CA VAL A 45 -8.74 -7.91 5.69
C VAL A 45 -7.32 -7.57 6.14
N GLY A 46 -6.99 -7.75 7.43
CA GLY A 46 -5.66 -7.44 7.95
C GLY A 46 -4.54 -8.23 7.27
N PRO A 47 -4.56 -9.58 7.27
CA PRO A 47 -3.57 -10.38 6.54
C PRO A 47 -3.56 -10.14 5.03
N ALA A 48 -4.73 -9.89 4.41
CA ALA A 48 -4.81 -9.57 2.98
C ALA A 48 -4.09 -8.25 2.65
N LEU A 49 -4.29 -7.22 3.48
CA LEU A 49 -3.57 -5.93 3.36
C LEU A 49 -2.06 -6.12 3.54
N SER A 50 -1.62 -6.92 4.51
CA SER A 50 -0.19 -7.22 4.70
C SER A 50 0.45 -7.87 3.48
N ARG A 51 -0.25 -8.79 2.80
CA ARG A 51 0.21 -9.40 1.55
C ARG A 51 0.25 -8.40 0.40
N LEU A 52 -0.72 -7.48 0.34
CA LEU A 52 -0.73 -6.37 -0.62
C LEU A 52 0.50 -5.47 -0.41
N HIS A 53 0.83 -5.12 0.82
CA HIS A 53 2.05 -4.37 1.14
C HIS A 53 3.32 -5.09 0.67
N THR A 54 3.41 -6.40 0.90
CA THR A 54 4.54 -7.22 0.40
C THR A 54 4.63 -7.19 -1.12
N LEU A 55 3.51 -7.35 -1.83
CA LEU A 55 3.44 -7.22 -3.28
C LEU A 55 3.93 -5.85 -3.76
N GLY A 56 3.50 -4.78 -3.08
CA GLY A 56 3.91 -3.42 -3.36
C GLY A 56 5.42 -3.21 -3.21
N LEU A 57 6.03 -3.76 -2.15
CA LEU A 57 7.48 -3.68 -1.94
C LEU A 57 8.26 -4.42 -3.03
N ILE A 58 7.77 -5.60 -3.47
CA ILE A 58 8.35 -6.33 -4.61
C ILE A 58 8.25 -5.49 -5.88
N ALA A 59 7.08 -4.91 -6.14
CA ALA A 59 6.86 -4.04 -7.30
C ALA A 59 7.78 -2.80 -7.28
N ALA A 60 8.02 -2.20 -6.10
CA ALA A 60 8.96 -1.09 -5.95
C ALA A 60 10.40 -1.50 -6.33
N VAL A 61 10.86 -2.68 -5.88
CA VAL A 61 12.18 -3.20 -6.23
C VAL A 61 12.29 -3.37 -7.76
N VAL A 62 11.31 -4.01 -8.39
CA VAL A 62 11.28 -4.19 -9.85
C VAL A 62 11.30 -2.84 -10.57
N PHE A 63 10.49 -1.88 -10.11
CA PHE A 63 10.42 -0.54 -10.69
C PHE A 63 11.77 0.20 -10.63
N VAL A 64 12.40 0.20 -9.45
CA VAL A 64 13.67 0.90 -9.23
C VAL A 64 14.80 0.24 -10.04
N VAL A 65 14.91 -1.09 -9.98
CA VAL A 65 15.95 -1.83 -10.73
C VAL A 65 15.79 -1.60 -12.23
N ALA A 66 14.57 -1.73 -12.77
CA ALA A 66 14.31 -1.47 -14.18
C ALA A 66 14.66 -0.03 -14.57
N GLY A 67 14.40 0.95 -13.72
CA GLY A 67 14.73 2.35 -13.97
C GLY A 67 16.23 2.66 -13.97
N VAL A 68 16.97 2.07 -13.02
CA VAL A 68 18.44 2.20 -12.98
C VAL A 68 19.06 1.52 -14.20
N MET A 69 18.60 0.33 -14.56
CA MET A 69 19.08 -0.37 -15.77
C MET A 69 18.77 0.40 -17.06
N LEU A 70 17.57 1.01 -17.13
CA LEU A 70 17.15 1.78 -18.29
C LEU A 70 18.02 3.01 -18.55
N THR A 71 18.48 3.67 -17.49
CA THR A 71 19.24 4.93 -17.60
C THR A 71 20.76 4.73 -17.43
N GLY A 72 21.21 3.58 -16.94
CA GLY A 72 22.61 3.31 -16.58
C GLY A 72 23.13 4.23 -15.46
N SER A 73 22.27 4.92 -14.72
CA SER A 73 22.70 5.94 -13.75
C SER A 73 21.81 5.98 -12.51
N LEU A 74 22.41 6.04 -11.33
CA LEU A 74 21.70 6.25 -10.06
C LEU A 74 21.04 7.65 -9.95
N ARG A 75 21.40 8.60 -10.81
CA ARG A 75 20.76 9.92 -10.85
C ARG A 75 19.25 9.83 -11.17
N VAL A 76 18.81 8.72 -11.75
CA VAL A 76 17.37 8.46 -11.98
C VAL A 76 16.57 8.47 -10.69
N LEU A 77 17.17 8.11 -9.54
CA LEU A 77 16.51 8.09 -8.24
C LEU A 77 16.01 9.47 -7.79
N ALA A 78 16.58 10.55 -8.31
CA ALA A 78 16.12 11.92 -8.06
C ALA A 78 14.97 12.36 -8.98
N LYS A 79 14.54 11.54 -9.94
CA LYS A 79 13.39 11.88 -10.80
C LYS A 79 12.06 11.75 -10.03
N PRO A 80 11.05 12.59 -10.32
CA PRO A 80 9.79 12.63 -9.57
C PRO A 80 9.11 11.26 -9.41
N MET A 81 9.07 10.42 -10.46
CA MET A 81 8.47 9.10 -10.38
C MET A 81 9.23 8.16 -9.42
N MET A 82 10.55 8.27 -9.31
CA MET A 82 11.36 7.47 -8.38
C MET A 82 11.19 7.94 -6.94
N VAL A 83 11.22 9.26 -6.75
CA VAL A 83 10.95 9.87 -5.43
C VAL A 83 9.57 9.48 -4.94
N GLY A 84 8.56 9.48 -5.82
CA GLY A 84 7.21 9.03 -5.49
C GLY A 84 7.18 7.57 -5.04
N VAL A 85 7.83 6.65 -5.78
CA VAL A 85 7.89 5.23 -5.39
C VAL A 85 8.65 5.03 -4.08
N ILE A 86 9.75 5.75 -3.85
CA ILE A 86 10.47 5.70 -2.56
C ILE A 86 9.55 6.16 -1.42
N LEU A 87 8.80 7.24 -1.61
CA LEU A 87 7.83 7.72 -0.61
C LEU A 87 6.72 6.70 -0.35
N MET A 88 6.21 6.05 -1.39
CA MET A 88 5.24 4.94 -1.23
C MET A 88 5.81 3.82 -0.35
N VAL A 89 7.07 3.41 -0.58
CA VAL A 89 7.75 2.39 0.24
C VAL A 89 7.84 2.82 1.70
N ILE A 90 8.21 4.07 1.96
CA ILE A 90 8.32 4.61 3.33
C ILE A 90 6.96 4.61 4.02
N LEU A 91 5.90 5.12 3.37
CA LEU A 91 4.55 5.16 3.94
C LEU A 91 4.01 3.74 4.20
N THR A 92 4.23 2.81 3.28
CA THR A 92 3.85 1.40 3.44
C THR A 92 4.60 0.74 4.59
N ALA A 93 5.89 1.00 4.74
CA ALA A 93 6.69 0.49 5.87
C ALA A 93 6.21 1.06 7.22
N ILE A 94 5.85 2.34 7.28
CA ILE A 94 5.24 2.97 8.47
C ILE A 94 3.92 2.29 8.78
N SER A 95 3.03 2.14 7.79
CA SER A 95 1.73 1.49 7.97
C SER A 95 1.89 0.06 8.50
N GLN A 96 2.77 -0.73 7.90
CA GLN A 96 2.95 -2.14 8.25
C GLN A 96 3.58 -2.33 9.64
N ASN A 97 4.65 -1.60 9.95
CA ASN A 97 5.45 -1.87 11.15
C ASN A 97 4.93 -1.17 12.40
N PHE A 98 4.25 -0.04 12.25
CA PHE A 98 3.76 0.72 13.41
C PHE A 98 2.24 0.62 13.55
N VAL A 99 1.49 0.96 12.49
CA VAL A 99 0.03 1.04 12.58
C VAL A 99 -0.59 -0.36 12.67
N THR A 100 -0.26 -1.25 11.73
CA THR A 100 -0.82 -2.61 11.67
C THR A 100 -0.41 -3.43 12.89
N HIS A 101 0.85 -3.32 13.33
CA HIS A 101 1.34 -4.00 14.51
C HIS A 101 0.54 -3.60 15.76
N ARG A 102 0.40 -2.29 15.99
CA ARG A 102 -0.34 -1.75 17.14
C ARG A 102 -1.83 -2.09 17.10
N MET A 103 -2.46 -2.06 15.94
CA MET A 103 -3.85 -2.50 15.76
C MET A 103 -4.05 -3.98 16.12
N ASN A 104 -3.10 -4.84 15.77
CA ASN A 104 -3.15 -6.27 16.11
C ASN A 104 -3.01 -6.51 17.62
N GLU A 105 -2.14 -5.77 18.31
CA GLU A 105 -2.04 -5.82 19.77
C GLU A 105 -3.36 -5.43 20.44
N LEU A 106 -3.94 -4.31 20.02
CA LEU A 106 -5.22 -3.83 20.54
C LEU A 106 -6.34 -4.84 20.30
N ARG A 107 -6.44 -5.40 19.09
CA ARG A 107 -7.41 -6.44 18.75
C ARG A 107 -7.27 -7.66 19.66
N THR A 108 -6.06 -8.14 19.88
CA THR A 108 -5.78 -9.28 20.78
C THR A 108 -6.18 -8.96 22.21
N SER A 109 -5.90 -7.74 22.71
CA SER A 109 -6.22 -7.34 24.08
C SER A 109 -7.73 -7.19 24.33
N MET A 110 -8.50 -6.78 23.30
CA MET A 110 -9.96 -6.61 23.38
C MET A 110 -10.73 -7.92 23.14
N LYS A 111 -10.11 -8.94 22.53
CA LYS A 111 -10.73 -10.19 22.04
C LYS A 111 -11.80 -9.98 20.97
N SER A 112 -12.62 -8.94 21.08
CA SER A 112 -13.62 -8.52 20.09
C SER A 112 -13.65 -7.00 20.03
N VAL A 113 -13.32 -6.45 18.86
CA VAL A 113 -13.38 -5.01 18.60
C VAL A 113 -14.84 -4.56 18.53
N GLU A 114 -15.71 -5.39 17.93
CA GLU A 114 -17.13 -5.08 17.75
C GLU A 114 -17.90 -5.00 19.07
N LYS A 115 -17.59 -5.91 20.03
CA LYS A 115 -18.28 -5.97 21.33
C LYS A 115 -17.67 -5.03 22.39
N THR A 116 -16.50 -4.43 22.12
CA THR A 116 -15.88 -3.48 23.03
C THR A 116 -16.60 -2.15 22.94
N PRO A 117 -17.04 -1.54 24.07
CA PRO A 117 -17.74 -0.26 24.08
C PRO A 117 -16.90 0.86 23.43
N PRO A 118 -17.54 1.82 22.73
CA PRO A 118 -16.82 2.96 22.12
C PRO A 118 -16.03 3.81 23.10
N GLU A 119 -16.44 3.83 24.39
CA GLU A 119 -15.81 4.57 25.47
C GLU A 119 -14.54 3.90 25.99
N ASP A 120 -14.28 2.63 25.62
CA ASP A 120 -13.04 1.93 25.99
C ASP A 120 -11.86 2.61 25.29
N PRO A 121 -10.83 3.04 26.03
CA PRO A 121 -9.67 3.72 25.44
C PRO A 121 -8.97 2.89 24.33
N ARG A 122 -8.97 1.55 24.46
CA ARG A 122 -8.39 0.65 23.47
C ARG A 122 -9.17 0.67 22.16
N ARG A 123 -10.50 0.77 22.24
CA ARG A 123 -11.38 0.88 21.08
C ARG A 123 -11.18 2.23 20.39
N ALA A 124 -11.13 3.32 21.14
CA ALA A 124 -10.87 4.64 20.59
C ALA A 124 -9.49 4.74 19.91
N GLU A 125 -8.45 4.13 20.49
CA GLU A 125 -7.12 4.05 19.89
C GLU A 125 -7.15 3.23 18.60
N PHE A 126 -7.84 2.08 18.60
CA PHE A 126 -7.99 1.21 17.42
C PHE A 126 -8.67 1.95 16.26
N ASP A 127 -9.77 2.64 16.51
CA ASP A 127 -10.52 3.37 15.49
C ASP A 127 -9.70 4.53 14.91
N ARG A 128 -8.90 5.23 15.75
CA ARG A 128 -7.95 6.24 15.30
C ARG A 128 -6.85 5.64 14.41
N LEU A 129 -6.25 4.53 14.81
CA LEU A 129 -5.21 3.86 14.02
C LEU A 129 -5.77 3.32 12.71
N HIS A 130 -7.01 2.82 12.70
CA HIS A 130 -7.69 2.43 11.48
C HIS A 130 -7.83 3.61 10.50
N SER A 131 -8.26 4.78 11.00
CA SER A 131 -8.35 5.98 10.18
C SER A 131 -6.99 6.42 9.63
N VAL A 132 -5.93 6.32 10.43
CA VAL A 132 -4.55 6.59 9.99
C VAL A 132 -4.12 5.60 8.91
N SER A 133 -4.41 4.30 9.08
CA SER A 133 -4.11 3.27 8.09
C SER A 133 -4.77 3.56 6.74
N VAL A 134 -6.06 3.90 6.76
CA VAL A 134 -6.81 4.28 5.54
C VAL A 134 -6.21 5.53 4.89
N GLY A 135 -5.83 6.53 5.69
CA GLY A 135 -5.20 7.75 5.20
C GLY A 135 -3.83 7.48 4.54
N LEU A 136 -3.00 6.63 5.16
CA LEU A 136 -1.70 6.23 4.59
C LEU A 136 -1.88 5.48 3.26
N GLU A 137 -2.82 4.52 3.20
CA GLU A 137 -3.11 3.76 1.99
C GLU A 137 -3.62 4.66 0.86
N SER A 138 -4.49 5.63 1.19
CA SER A 138 -4.97 6.63 0.23
C SER A 138 -3.83 7.51 -0.29
N ALA A 139 -2.90 7.92 0.58
CA ALA A 139 -1.72 8.68 0.18
C ALA A 139 -0.82 7.87 -0.74
N VAL A 140 -0.54 6.60 -0.42
CA VAL A 140 0.23 5.69 -1.27
C VAL A 140 -0.43 5.54 -2.65
N PHE A 141 -1.75 5.37 -2.69
CA PHE A 141 -2.50 5.29 -3.94
C PHE A 141 -2.36 6.54 -4.82
N LEU A 142 -2.56 7.73 -4.24
CA LEU A 142 -2.48 8.99 -4.99
C LEU A 142 -1.07 9.29 -5.48
N ILE A 143 -0.05 9.05 -4.65
CA ILE A 143 1.37 9.16 -5.03
C ILE A 143 1.69 8.17 -6.15
N GLY A 144 1.15 6.95 -6.06
CA GLY A 144 1.30 5.92 -7.07
C GLY A 144 0.73 6.32 -8.42
N LEU A 145 -0.48 6.90 -8.45
CA LEU A 145 -1.08 7.44 -9.67
C LEU A 145 -0.22 8.55 -10.29
N ALA A 146 0.26 9.48 -9.48
CA ALA A 146 1.15 10.55 -9.95
C ALA A 146 2.46 9.99 -10.51
N SER A 147 3.07 9.02 -9.80
CA SER A 147 4.31 8.36 -10.24
C SER A 147 4.11 7.58 -11.55
N LEU A 148 2.97 6.90 -11.70
CA LEU A 148 2.60 6.19 -12.92
C LEU A 148 2.44 7.15 -14.10
N TYR A 149 1.75 8.27 -13.90
CA TYR A 149 1.62 9.32 -14.90
C TYR A 149 2.99 9.83 -15.36
N TRP A 150 3.87 10.20 -14.43
CA TRP A 150 5.23 10.66 -14.77
C TRP A 150 6.05 9.56 -15.45
N THR A 151 5.88 8.31 -15.05
CA THR A 151 6.55 7.17 -15.70
C THR A 151 6.14 7.03 -17.16
N VAL A 152 4.85 7.06 -17.45
CA VAL A 152 4.33 6.95 -18.83
C VAL A 152 4.80 8.14 -19.70
N LYS A 153 4.79 9.36 -19.14
CA LYS A 153 5.17 10.58 -19.84
C LYS A 153 6.68 10.70 -20.11
N SER A 154 7.50 10.02 -19.32
CA SER A 154 8.96 10.10 -19.45
C SER A 154 9.45 9.43 -20.75
N PRO A 155 10.31 10.09 -21.55
CA PRO A 155 10.85 9.49 -22.76
C PRO A 155 11.72 8.25 -22.42
N ILE A 156 11.81 7.33 -23.39
CA ILE A 156 12.71 6.20 -23.31
C ILE A 156 14.08 6.71 -23.77
N PRO A 157 15.17 6.53 -22.98
CA PRO A 157 16.51 6.86 -23.41
C PRO A 157 16.90 6.06 -24.66
N GLU A 158 17.58 6.69 -25.59
CA GLU A 158 18.14 6.06 -26.79
C GLU A 158 19.21 5.01 -26.46
#